data_baf1bcfa1d4ae8d0192ff10270bb5904
#
_entry.id   baf1bcfa1d4ae8d0192ff10270bb5904
#
_cell.length_a   1.000
_cell.length_b   1.000
_cell.length_c   1.000
_cell.angle_alpha   90.00
_cell.angle_beta   90.00
_cell.angle_gamma   90.00
#
_symmetry.space_group_name_H-M   'P 1'
#
loop_
_entity.id
_entity.type
_entity.pdbx_description
1 polymer ?
#
loop_
_entity_poly.entity_id
_entity_poly.type
_entity_poly.pdbx_seq_one_letter_code
_entity_poly.pdbx_strand_id
1 'polypeptide(L)'
;SSLIKLCKTLIKKYKIKKKNIVAHSDIAPLRKIDPGEKFPWQYLVKNKVGIWHSYEPNFLKKHRRLKALTKQDKKKFIKNLNKIGYCFSVKKKPFFIKIIKAFQRHFRKELINGILDHECLMIAQNLTKKL
;
A
#
# COMPACT_ATOMS: atom_id res chain seq x y z
N SER A 1 -2.57 4.07 22.11
CA SER A 1 -3.54 5.07 21.65
C SER A 1 -4.96 4.51 21.63
N SER A 2 -5.94 5.39 21.64
CA SER A 2 -7.36 5.00 21.57
C SER A 2 -7.70 4.25 20.28
N LEU A 3 -7.11 4.66 19.17
CA LEU A 3 -7.30 3.99 17.88
C LEU A 3 -6.80 2.55 17.91
N ILE A 4 -5.61 2.31 18.46
CA ILE A 4 -5.04 0.96 18.56
C ILE A 4 -5.91 0.07 19.44
N LYS A 5 -6.38 0.57 20.59
CA LYS A 5 -7.28 -0.16 21.48
C LYS A 5 -8.58 -0.55 20.76
N LEU A 6 -9.20 0.39 20.05
CA LEU A 6 -10.41 0.15 19.27
C LEU A 6 -10.16 -0.91 18.20
N CYS A 7 -9.10 -0.76 17.40
CA CYS A 7 -8.74 -1.72 16.36
C CYS A 7 -8.54 -3.12 16.92
N LYS A 8 -7.79 -3.26 18.03
CA LYS A 8 -7.54 -4.56 18.65
C LYS A 8 -8.85 -5.20 19.14
N THR A 9 -9.74 -4.43 19.72
CA THR A 9 -11.05 -4.90 20.17
C THR A 9 -11.88 -5.43 18.99
N LEU A 10 -11.95 -4.69 17.89
CA LEU A 10 -12.67 -5.07 16.69
C LEU A 10 -12.05 -6.29 16.00
N ILE A 11 -10.71 -6.32 15.90
CA ILE A 11 -9.98 -7.46 15.33
C ILE A 11 -10.31 -8.75 16.08
N LYS A 12 -10.28 -8.69 17.41
CA LYS A 12 -10.58 -9.86 18.26
C LYS A 12 -12.05 -10.27 18.13
N LYS A 13 -12.96 -9.30 18.22
CA LYS A 13 -14.41 -9.56 18.19
C LYS A 13 -14.88 -10.17 16.85
N TYR A 14 -14.39 -9.63 15.75
CA TYR A 14 -14.84 -10.01 14.40
C TYR A 14 -13.83 -10.88 13.64
N LYS A 15 -12.72 -11.29 14.27
CA LYS A 15 -11.65 -12.11 13.68
C LYS A 15 -11.12 -11.51 12.36
N ILE A 16 -10.91 -10.18 12.34
CA ILE A 16 -10.47 -9.45 11.16
C ILE A 16 -9.02 -9.81 10.82
N LYS A 17 -8.77 -10.21 9.59
CA LYS A 17 -7.40 -10.46 9.10
C LYS A 17 -6.64 -9.15 8.95
N LYS A 18 -5.35 -9.12 9.26
CA LYS A 18 -4.51 -7.91 9.19
C LYS A 18 -4.55 -7.22 7.83
N LYS A 19 -4.60 -7.99 6.75
CA LYS A 19 -4.69 -7.47 5.37
C LYS A 19 -6.00 -6.72 5.08
N ASN A 20 -7.03 -6.93 5.86
CA ASN A 20 -8.34 -6.29 5.71
C ASN A 20 -8.45 -4.98 6.50
N ILE A 21 -7.37 -4.54 7.12
CA ILE A 21 -7.30 -3.25 7.81
C ILE A 21 -6.71 -2.25 6.82
N VAL A 22 -7.58 -1.44 6.24
CA VAL A 22 -7.28 -0.59 5.10
C VAL A 22 -7.80 0.83 5.33
N ALA A 23 -7.30 1.77 4.54
CA ALA A 23 -7.78 3.14 4.52
C ALA A 23 -8.91 3.32 3.52
N HIS A 24 -9.63 4.43 3.64
CA HIS A 24 -10.65 4.80 2.67
C HIS A 24 -10.07 4.99 1.26
N SER A 25 -8.86 5.56 1.15
CA SER A 25 -8.14 5.69 -0.13
C SER A 25 -7.71 4.35 -0.73
N ASP A 26 -7.53 3.31 0.07
CA ASP A 26 -7.22 1.97 -0.44
C ASP A 26 -8.44 1.31 -1.09
N ILE A 27 -9.62 1.52 -0.51
CA ILE A 27 -10.89 0.96 -1.01
C ILE A 27 -11.41 1.76 -2.21
N ALA A 28 -11.27 3.08 -2.16
CA ALA A 28 -11.83 4.00 -3.16
C ALA A 28 -10.75 4.95 -3.70
N PRO A 29 -9.68 4.42 -4.33
CA PRO A 29 -8.51 5.23 -4.71
C PRO A 29 -8.80 6.30 -5.75
N LEU A 30 -9.90 6.16 -6.50
CA LEU A 30 -10.25 7.13 -7.54
C LEU A 30 -10.94 8.38 -7.00
N ARG A 31 -11.47 8.33 -5.79
CA ARG A 31 -12.30 9.41 -5.22
C ARG A 31 -11.94 9.82 -3.78
N LYS A 32 -11.10 9.06 -3.08
CA LYS A 32 -10.75 9.32 -1.67
C LYS A 32 -9.25 9.38 -1.46
N ILE A 33 -8.81 10.28 -0.59
CA ILE A 33 -7.41 10.46 -0.22
C ILE A 33 -7.15 10.29 1.28
N ASP A 34 -8.20 10.24 2.09
CA ASP A 34 -8.08 10.07 3.53
C ASP A 34 -7.64 8.64 3.90
N PRO A 35 -6.89 8.45 4.99
CA PRO A 35 -6.45 9.43 5.98
C PRO A 35 -5.22 10.28 5.59
N GLY A 36 -4.68 10.12 4.39
CA GLY A 36 -3.53 10.88 3.90
C GLY A 36 -2.18 10.32 4.36
N GLU A 37 -1.11 11.00 3.93
CA GLU A 37 0.27 10.56 4.13
C GLU A 37 0.77 10.65 5.58
N LYS A 38 0.15 11.48 6.39
CA LYS A 38 0.51 11.65 7.81
C LYS A 38 -0.01 10.55 8.72
N PHE A 39 -0.88 9.67 8.21
CA PHE A 39 -1.43 8.59 9.00
C PHE A 39 -0.33 7.57 9.39
N PRO A 40 -0.21 7.19 10.67
CA PRO A 40 0.95 6.45 11.17
C PRO A 40 0.82 4.94 10.96
N TRP A 41 0.77 4.47 9.72
CA TRP A 41 0.64 3.06 9.40
C TRP A 41 1.70 2.17 10.05
N GLN A 42 2.97 2.58 10.01
CA GLN A 42 4.05 1.78 10.61
C GLN A 42 3.86 1.60 12.12
N TYR A 43 3.41 2.66 12.80
CA TYR A 43 3.12 2.61 14.23
C TYR A 43 1.97 1.63 14.52
N LEU A 44 0.91 1.64 13.70
CA LEU A 44 -0.18 0.69 13.84
C LEU A 44 0.30 -0.76 13.66
N VAL A 45 1.12 -1.00 12.63
CA VAL A 45 1.64 -2.35 12.33
C VAL A 45 2.55 -2.86 13.45
N LYS A 46 3.39 -2.01 14.03
CA LYS A 46 4.18 -2.37 15.24
C LYS A 46 3.28 -2.82 16.38
N ASN A 47 2.07 -2.32 16.44
CA ASN A 47 1.04 -2.73 17.40
C ASN A 47 0.09 -3.83 16.87
N LYS A 48 0.51 -4.55 15.83
CA LYS A 48 -0.22 -5.68 15.23
C LYS A 48 -1.53 -5.30 14.52
N VAL A 49 -1.64 -4.05 14.09
CA VAL A 49 -2.80 -3.52 13.32
C VAL A 49 -2.37 -3.22 11.90
N GLY A 50 -2.90 -3.98 10.92
CA GLY A 50 -2.56 -3.83 9.51
C GLY A 50 -1.33 -4.63 9.06
N ILE A 51 -0.88 -4.38 7.83
CA ILE A 51 0.29 -5.03 7.23
C ILE A 51 1.34 -4.00 6.81
N TRP A 52 2.59 -4.41 6.76
CA TRP A 52 3.71 -3.60 6.28
C TRP A 52 4.77 -4.48 5.62
N HIS A 53 5.58 -3.88 4.76
CA HIS A 53 6.71 -4.55 4.14
C HIS A 53 7.91 -4.69 5.10
N SER A 54 8.85 -5.56 4.75
CA SER A 54 10.04 -5.86 5.58
C SER A 54 11.29 -5.06 5.21
N TYR A 55 11.21 -4.19 4.19
CA TYR A 55 12.38 -3.47 3.71
C TYR A 55 12.74 -2.26 4.57
N GLU A 56 14.05 -2.05 4.76
CA GLU A 56 14.58 -0.84 5.37
C GLU A 56 14.42 0.36 4.41
N PRO A 57 14.08 1.57 4.91
CA PRO A 57 13.87 2.74 4.07
C PRO A 57 15.09 3.09 3.19
N ASN A 58 16.31 3.01 3.74
CA ASN A 58 17.52 3.31 2.99
C ASN A 58 17.78 2.30 1.85
N PHE A 59 17.48 1.03 2.08
CA PHE A 59 17.58 0.00 1.05
C PHE A 59 16.63 0.29 -0.12
N LEU A 60 15.37 0.59 0.16
CA LEU A 60 14.38 0.93 -0.85
C LEU A 60 14.75 2.18 -1.65
N LYS A 61 15.27 3.19 -0.97
CA LYS A 61 15.66 4.45 -1.60
C LYS A 61 16.74 4.27 -2.66
N LYS A 62 17.70 3.37 -2.43
CA LYS A 62 18.74 3.02 -3.39
C LYS A 62 18.17 2.39 -4.67
N HIS A 63 17.06 1.68 -4.59
CA HIS A 63 16.44 0.97 -5.71
C HIS A 63 15.44 1.81 -6.51
N ARG A 64 15.10 3.00 -6.03
CA ARG A 64 14.07 3.86 -6.63
C ARG A 64 14.35 4.22 -8.09
N ARG A 65 15.62 4.37 -8.49
CA ARG A 65 16.05 4.89 -9.79
C ARG A 65 16.87 3.91 -10.64
N LEU A 66 16.83 2.62 -10.34
CA LEU A 66 17.77 1.68 -10.96
C LEU A 66 17.54 1.42 -12.45
N LYS A 67 16.31 1.32 -12.91
CA LYS A 67 15.98 1.00 -14.31
C LYS A 67 14.61 1.55 -14.70
N ALA A 68 14.42 1.75 -16.02
CA ALA A 68 13.08 1.93 -16.57
C ALA A 68 12.26 0.65 -16.38
N LEU A 69 10.97 0.78 -16.05
CA LEU A 69 10.07 -0.34 -15.86
C LEU A 69 9.63 -0.93 -17.20
N THR A 70 9.63 -2.25 -17.29
CA THR A 70 9.10 -2.97 -18.44
C THR A 70 7.57 -3.09 -18.35
N LYS A 71 6.94 -3.48 -19.48
CA LYS A 71 5.50 -3.79 -19.49
C LYS A 71 5.17 -4.94 -18.54
N GLN A 72 6.06 -5.92 -18.42
CA GLN A 72 5.90 -7.04 -17.51
C GLN A 72 5.96 -6.62 -16.04
N ASP A 73 6.86 -5.70 -15.70
CA ASP A 73 6.93 -5.12 -14.35
C ASP A 73 5.60 -4.48 -13.95
N LYS A 74 5.01 -3.70 -14.86
CA LYS A 74 3.69 -3.07 -14.64
C LYS A 74 2.58 -4.11 -14.44
N LYS A 75 2.55 -5.15 -15.26
CA LYS A 75 1.57 -6.24 -15.13
C LYS A 75 1.72 -6.96 -13.79
N LYS A 76 2.96 -7.24 -13.38
CA LYS A 76 3.26 -7.88 -12.10
C LYS A 76 2.82 -7.01 -10.92
N PHE A 77 3.04 -5.71 -10.99
CA PHE A 77 2.58 -4.76 -9.98
C PHE A 77 1.06 -4.77 -9.86
N ILE A 78 0.34 -4.70 -10.97
CA ILE A 78 -1.13 -4.76 -11.00
C ILE A 78 -1.64 -6.06 -10.39
N LYS A 79 -1.05 -7.19 -10.75
CA LYS A 79 -1.38 -8.50 -10.17
C LYS A 79 -1.17 -8.51 -8.65
N ASN A 80 -0.07 -7.95 -8.19
CA ASN A 80 0.22 -7.85 -6.75
C ASN A 80 -0.74 -6.92 -6.03
N LEU A 81 -1.10 -5.78 -6.63
CA LEU A 81 -2.12 -4.89 -6.07
C LEU A 81 -3.45 -5.58 -5.88
N ASN A 82 -3.89 -6.38 -6.86
CA ASN A 82 -5.13 -7.14 -6.75
C ASN A 82 -5.08 -8.16 -5.61
N LYS A 83 -3.94 -8.82 -5.41
CA LYS A 83 -3.74 -9.74 -4.28
C LYS A 83 -3.79 -9.03 -2.94
N ILE A 84 -3.26 -7.82 -2.87
CA ILE A 84 -3.26 -6.99 -1.64
C ILE A 84 -4.68 -6.51 -1.32
N GLY A 85 -5.52 -6.30 -2.34
CA GLY A 85 -6.91 -5.91 -2.16
C GLY A 85 -7.35 -4.67 -2.93
N TYR A 86 -6.48 -4.09 -3.75
CA TYR A 86 -6.84 -3.00 -4.66
C TYR A 86 -7.58 -3.57 -5.88
N CYS A 87 -8.91 -3.68 -5.76
CA CYS A 87 -9.76 -4.18 -6.85
C CYS A 87 -10.16 -3.05 -7.80
N PHE A 88 -9.63 -3.06 -9.01
CA PHE A 88 -9.95 -2.03 -10.00
C PHE A 88 -9.71 -2.54 -11.43
N SER A 89 -10.35 -1.88 -12.39
CA SER A 89 -10.11 -2.08 -13.81
C SER A 89 -9.23 -0.93 -14.32
N VAL A 90 -8.01 -1.24 -14.77
CA VAL A 90 -7.06 -0.25 -15.29
C VAL A 90 -7.31 -0.05 -16.78
N LYS A 91 -8.38 0.65 -17.14
CA LYS A 91 -8.68 0.98 -18.55
C LYS A 91 -8.15 2.34 -18.96
N LYS A 92 -7.93 3.27 -18.02
CA LYS A 92 -7.52 4.65 -18.31
C LYS A 92 -6.32 5.06 -17.48
N LYS A 93 -5.33 5.67 -18.13
CA LYS A 93 -4.10 6.16 -17.50
C LYS A 93 -4.32 7.07 -16.28
N PRO A 94 -5.25 8.06 -16.30
CA PRO A 94 -5.49 8.90 -15.12
C PRO A 94 -5.93 8.12 -13.88
N PHE A 95 -6.71 7.06 -14.07
CA PHE A 95 -7.14 6.20 -12.96
C PHE A 95 -5.99 5.43 -12.36
N PHE A 96 -5.09 4.93 -13.20
CA PHE A 96 -3.91 4.21 -12.73
C PHE A 96 -3.00 5.09 -11.88
N ILE A 97 -2.81 6.36 -12.25
CA ILE A 97 -2.04 7.33 -11.45
C ILE A 97 -2.65 7.49 -10.05
N LYS A 98 -3.97 7.61 -9.94
CA LYS A 98 -4.68 7.73 -8.66
C LYS A 98 -4.49 6.49 -7.78
N ILE A 99 -4.50 5.31 -8.38
CA ILE A 99 -4.29 4.05 -7.68
C ILE A 99 -2.86 3.95 -7.16
N ILE A 100 -1.87 4.31 -7.98
CA ILE A 100 -0.47 4.35 -7.55
C ILE A 100 -0.31 5.34 -6.38
N LYS A 101 -0.90 6.52 -6.46
CA LYS A 101 -0.87 7.50 -5.36
C LYS A 101 -1.50 6.95 -4.08
N ALA A 102 -2.61 6.22 -4.15
CA ALA A 102 -3.23 5.60 -2.99
C ALA A 102 -2.29 4.57 -2.35
N PHE A 103 -1.67 3.72 -3.16
CA PHE A 103 -0.66 2.77 -2.70
C PHE A 103 0.53 3.48 -2.04
N GLN A 104 1.03 4.54 -2.65
CA GLN A 104 2.14 5.32 -2.11
C GLN A 104 1.78 6.00 -0.79
N ARG A 105 0.59 6.57 -0.64
CA ARG A 105 0.14 7.16 0.63
C ARG A 105 0.16 6.15 1.78
N HIS A 106 -0.21 4.93 1.50
CA HIS A 106 -0.21 3.87 2.51
C HIS A 106 1.21 3.37 2.82
N PHE A 107 1.98 3.00 1.79
CA PHE A 107 3.21 2.21 1.94
C PHE A 107 4.50 2.98 1.65
N ARG A 108 4.44 4.13 1.03
CA ARG A 108 5.60 4.97 0.71
C ARG A 108 5.25 6.46 0.78
N LYS A 109 4.99 6.94 1.96
CA LYS A 109 4.54 8.32 2.19
C LYS A 109 5.59 9.40 1.89
N GLU A 110 6.87 9.06 1.84
CA GLU A 110 7.95 10.03 1.58
C GLU A 110 7.97 10.56 0.14
N LEU A 111 7.32 9.87 -0.80
CA LEU A 111 7.24 10.30 -2.19
C LEU A 111 5.97 9.80 -2.84
N ILE A 112 4.94 10.64 -2.86
CA ILE A 112 3.63 10.35 -3.45
C ILE A 112 3.52 11.12 -4.77
N ASN A 113 4.03 10.55 -5.84
CA ASN A 113 4.11 11.20 -7.15
C ASN A 113 3.24 10.55 -8.24
N GLY A 114 2.60 9.41 -7.96
CA GLY A 114 1.81 8.69 -8.94
C GLY A 114 2.63 8.00 -10.03
N ILE A 115 3.94 7.94 -9.88
CA ILE A 115 4.86 7.28 -10.80
C ILE A 115 5.23 5.92 -10.22
N LEU A 116 5.02 4.87 -11.00
CA LEU A 116 5.43 3.52 -10.63
C LEU A 116 6.94 3.38 -10.79
N ASP A 117 7.63 3.00 -9.72
CA ASP A 117 9.07 2.77 -9.70
C ASP A 117 9.41 1.41 -9.08
N HIS A 118 10.69 1.04 -9.11
CA HIS A 118 11.14 -0.24 -8.56
C HIS A 118 10.88 -0.38 -7.07
N GLU A 119 10.92 0.70 -6.32
CA GLU A 119 10.61 0.69 -4.89
C GLU A 119 9.16 0.25 -4.66
N CYS A 120 8.20 0.81 -5.43
CA CYS A 120 6.80 0.39 -5.38
C CYS A 120 6.63 -1.09 -5.75
N LEU A 121 7.33 -1.55 -6.79
CA LEU A 121 7.32 -2.97 -7.18
C LEU A 121 7.78 -3.89 -6.07
N MET A 122 8.91 -3.56 -5.45
CA MET A 122 9.49 -4.36 -4.37
C MET A 122 8.58 -4.40 -3.16
N ILE A 123 8.01 -3.27 -2.76
CA ILE A 123 7.07 -3.19 -1.64
C ILE A 123 5.84 -4.06 -1.92
N ALA A 124 5.21 -3.93 -3.08
CA ALA A 124 4.03 -4.70 -3.43
C ALA A 124 4.31 -6.21 -3.44
N GLN A 125 5.43 -6.62 -4.00
CA GLN A 125 5.84 -8.03 -4.02
C GLN A 125 6.08 -8.57 -2.61
N ASN A 126 6.75 -7.83 -1.75
CA ASN A 126 6.97 -8.22 -0.37
C ASN A 126 5.66 -8.33 0.41
N LEU A 127 4.73 -7.40 0.23
CA LEU A 127 3.42 -7.44 0.89
C LEU A 127 2.62 -8.70 0.53
N THR A 128 2.69 -9.16 -0.72
CA THR A 128 1.98 -10.38 -1.12
C THR A 128 2.43 -11.63 -0.37
N LYS A 129 3.68 -11.66 0.08
CA LYS A 129 4.21 -12.77 0.89
C LYS A 129 3.68 -12.79 2.32
N LYS A 130 3.03 -11.73 2.76
CA LYS A 130 2.51 -11.57 4.13
C LYS A 130 0.99 -11.76 4.23
N LEU A 131 0.35 -12.11 3.14
CA LEU A 131 -1.11 -12.26 3.09
C LEU A 131 -1.60 -13.64 3.60
#